data_b1c4d80407b71f8b366cc4ae0855c6ba
#
_entry.id   b1c4d80407b71f8b366cc4ae0855c6ba
#
_cell.length_a   1.000
_cell.length_b   1.000
_cell.length_c   1.000
_cell.angle_alpha   90.00
_cell.angle_beta   90.00
_cell.angle_gamma   90.00
#
_symmetry.space_group_name_H-M   'P 1'
#
loop_
_entity.id
_entity.type
_entity.pdbx_description
1 polymer ?
#
loop_
_entity_poly.entity_id
_entity_poly.type
_entity_poly.pdbx_seq_one_letter_code
_entity_poly.pdbx_strand_id
1 'polypeptide(L)'
;GARVISVARQGYGNALTGGINAARGRYIIMGDCDYSYDFSGLQPFVDALREGYDFVVGNRFSGTMEKHAMPFLHRYLGIPVLSYLGRKRFHTFIYDFHCGLRGFTATSIRSLNLQCTGMEFATEMIAGFANGNHKIKELPINFRCDKRKGASHLRTFSDGVRHLYFIVCKKTLN
;
A
#
# COMPACT_ATOMS: atom_id res chain seq x y z
N GLY A 1 -23.29 2.72 8.59
CA GLY A 1 -22.38 2.65 9.73
C GLY A 1 -21.14 1.82 9.47
N ALA A 2 -20.10 1.99 10.27
CA ALA A 2 -18.86 1.23 10.16
C ALA A 2 -19.02 -0.18 10.76
N ARG A 3 -18.31 -1.15 10.20
CA ARG A 3 -18.25 -2.51 10.72
C ARG A 3 -16.81 -2.78 11.21
N VAL A 4 -16.67 -3.18 12.46
CA VAL A 4 -15.40 -3.54 13.08
C VAL A 4 -15.15 -5.04 12.90
N ILE A 5 -13.93 -5.39 12.49
CA ILE A 5 -13.47 -6.77 12.34
C ILE A 5 -12.34 -7.01 13.32
N SER A 6 -12.54 -7.95 14.24
CA SER A 6 -11.47 -8.42 15.13
C SER A 6 -10.58 -9.43 14.41
N VAL A 7 -9.25 -9.23 14.53
CA VAL A 7 -8.24 -10.13 13.98
C VAL A 7 -7.38 -10.63 15.12
N ALA A 8 -7.32 -11.96 15.29
CA ALA A 8 -6.66 -12.60 16.44
C ALA A 8 -5.14 -12.35 16.50
N ARG A 9 -4.48 -12.19 15.35
CA ARG A 9 -3.03 -11.97 15.29
C ARG A 9 -2.73 -10.50 15.08
N GLN A 10 -1.87 -9.92 15.91
CA GLN A 10 -1.35 -8.57 15.72
C GLN A 10 -0.46 -8.48 14.49
N GLY A 11 -0.45 -7.34 13.84
CA GLY A 11 0.40 -7.01 12.70
C GLY A 11 -0.35 -6.25 11.62
N TYR A 12 0.34 -5.35 10.94
CA TYR A 12 -0.21 -4.53 9.85
C TYR A 12 -0.80 -5.41 8.73
N GLY A 13 -0.02 -6.37 8.23
CA GLY A 13 -0.48 -7.29 7.19
C GLY A 13 -1.65 -8.17 7.65
N ASN A 14 -1.65 -8.64 8.90
CA ASN A 14 -2.76 -9.42 9.45
C ASN A 14 -4.06 -8.59 9.50
N ALA A 15 -3.98 -7.35 9.96
CA ALA A 15 -5.14 -6.45 10.03
C ALA A 15 -5.73 -6.18 8.63
N LEU A 16 -4.87 -5.91 7.65
CA LEU A 16 -5.28 -5.67 6.26
C LEU A 16 -5.89 -6.92 5.63
N THR A 17 -5.27 -8.09 5.81
CA THR A 17 -5.80 -9.37 5.32
C THR A 17 -7.18 -9.65 5.91
N GLY A 18 -7.36 -9.42 7.21
CA GLY A 18 -8.68 -9.54 7.86
C GLY A 18 -9.72 -8.61 7.25
N GLY A 19 -9.37 -7.36 7.00
CA GLY A 19 -10.24 -6.38 6.35
C GLY A 19 -10.60 -6.77 4.91
N ILE A 20 -9.61 -7.21 4.12
CA ILE A 20 -9.80 -7.66 2.73
C ILE A 20 -10.75 -8.87 2.67
N ASN A 21 -10.56 -9.85 3.56
CA ASN A 21 -11.40 -11.04 3.60
C ASN A 21 -12.84 -10.73 4.03
N ALA A 22 -13.00 -9.76 4.93
CA ALA A 22 -14.32 -9.34 5.40
C ALA A 22 -15.05 -8.37 4.45
N ALA A 23 -14.34 -7.79 3.47
CA ALA A 23 -14.92 -6.88 2.50
C ALA A 23 -15.91 -7.61 1.57
N ARG A 24 -17.04 -6.97 1.25
CA ARG A 24 -18.12 -7.54 0.42
C ARG A 24 -18.22 -6.89 -0.95
N GLY A 25 -17.52 -5.78 -1.17
CA GLY A 25 -17.55 -5.04 -2.42
C GLY A 25 -16.79 -5.74 -3.54
N ARG A 26 -17.20 -5.50 -4.78
CA ARG A 26 -16.44 -5.88 -5.99
C ARG A 26 -15.09 -5.18 -6.04
N TYR A 27 -15.07 -3.92 -5.63
CA TYR A 27 -13.88 -3.10 -5.48
C TYR A 27 -13.63 -2.85 -4.00
N ILE A 28 -12.38 -2.94 -3.59
CA ILE A 28 -11.94 -2.70 -2.22
C ILE A 28 -10.94 -1.55 -2.27
N ILE A 29 -11.16 -0.53 -1.45
CA ILE A 29 -10.19 0.54 -1.26
C ILE A 29 -9.71 0.46 0.19
N MET A 30 -8.41 0.41 0.38
CA MET A 30 -7.76 0.48 1.67
C MET A 30 -7.05 1.81 1.85
N GLY A 31 -6.98 2.28 3.08
CA GLY A 31 -6.23 3.46 3.46
C GLY A 31 -6.11 3.56 4.97
N ASP A 32 -5.12 4.31 5.44
CA ASP A 32 -4.89 4.52 6.86
C ASP A 32 -5.90 5.52 7.43
N CYS A 33 -6.43 5.25 8.63
CA CYS A 33 -7.44 6.07 9.31
C CYS A 33 -6.79 7.16 10.19
N ASP A 34 -5.75 7.83 9.70
CA ASP A 34 -4.96 8.81 10.44
C ASP A 34 -5.09 10.24 9.89
N TYR A 35 -6.06 10.45 9.00
CA TYR A 35 -6.31 11.71 8.31
C TYR A 35 -5.29 12.06 7.21
N SER A 36 -4.24 11.27 7.01
CA SER A 36 -3.22 11.56 6.00
C SER A 36 -3.73 11.42 4.56
N TYR A 37 -4.79 10.63 4.34
CA TYR A 37 -5.43 10.47 3.05
C TYR A 37 -6.81 11.12 2.98
N ASP A 38 -7.11 11.72 1.83
CA ASP A 38 -8.42 12.32 1.55
C ASP A 38 -9.38 11.29 0.92
N PHE A 39 -10.24 10.72 1.74
CA PHE A 39 -11.24 9.77 1.24
C PHE A 39 -12.39 10.41 0.44
N SER A 40 -12.49 11.72 0.40
CA SER A 40 -13.44 12.38 -0.51
C SER A 40 -12.98 12.34 -1.98
N GLY A 41 -11.69 12.15 -2.23
CA GLY A 41 -11.06 12.07 -3.54
C GLY A 41 -10.88 10.66 -4.10
N LEU A 42 -11.71 9.67 -3.71
CA LEU A 42 -11.57 8.27 -4.13
C LEU A 42 -12.13 7.97 -5.53
N GLN A 43 -12.87 8.89 -6.13
CA GLN A 43 -13.50 8.65 -7.44
C GLN A 43 -12.51 8.18 -8.52
N PRO A 44 -11.31 8.77 -8.68
CA PRO A 44 -10.34 8.30 -9.69
C PRO A 44 -9.89 6.84 -9.48
N PHE A 45 -9.83 6.37 -8.22
CA PHE A 45 -9.53 4.96 -7.93
C PHE A 45 -10.64 4.03 -8.39
N VAL A 46 -11.90 4.41 -8.12
CA VAL A 46 -13.07 3.63 -8.54
C VAL A 46 -13.17 3.60 -10.06
N ASP A 47 -12.94 4.72 -10.72
CA ASP A 47 -13.01 4.81 -12.17
C ASP A 47 -11.93 3.95 -12.84
N ALA A 48 -10.69 3.99 -12.35
CA ALA A 48 -9.62 3.13 -12.84
C ALA A 48 -9.96 1.63 -12.68
N LEU A 49 -10.54 1.23 -11.52
CA LEU A 49 -10.99 -0.15 -11.32
C LEU A 49 -12.15 -0.54 -12.26
N ARG A 50 -13.04 0.41 -12.60
CA ARG A 50 -14.10 0.21 -13.59
C ARG A 50 -13.58 0.13 -15.02
N GLU A 51 -12.48 0.83 -15.34
CA GLU A 51 -11.74 0.75 -16.59
C GLU A 51 -11.03 -0.61 -16.79
N GLY A 52 -11.05 -1.47 -15.76
CA GLY A 52 -10.49 -2.82 -15.82
C GLY A 52 -9.05 -2.94 -15.28
N TYR A 53 -8.58 -1.96 -14.49
CA TYR A 53 -7.37 -2.15 -13.70
C TYR A 53 -7.66 -3.05 -12.52
N ASP A 54 -6.73 -3.96 -12.22
CA ASP A 54 -6.81 -4.89 -11.08
C ASP A 54 -6.33 -4.27 -9.79
N PHE A 55 -5.35 -3.38 -9.91
CA PHE A 55 -4.70 -2.69 -8.78
C PHE A 55 -4.44 -1.23 -9.11
N VAL A 56 -4.79 -0.36 -8.18
CA VAL A 56 -4.57 1.08 -8.25
C VAL A 56 -3.87 1.51 -6.97
N VAL A 57 -2.74 2.20 -7.08
CA VAL A 57 -1.98 2.69 -5.94
C VAL A 57 -1.81 4.20 -6.01
N GLY A 58 -1.89 4.86 -4.86
CA GLY A 58 -1.62 6.30 -4.78
C GLY A 58 -0.12 6.60 -4.87
N ASN A 59 0.21 7.75 -5.44
CA ASN A 59 1.57 8.28 -5.45
C ASN A 59 1.57 9.66 -4.77
N ARG A 60 2.19 9.70 -3.59
CA ARG A 60 2.33 10.91 -2.76
C ARG A 60 3.32 11.92 -3.34
N PHE A 61 4.24 11.45 -4.20
CA PHE A 61 5.28 12.29 -4.80
C PHE A 61 4.81 12.99 -6.08
N SER A 62 3.78 12.49 -6.75
CA SER A 62 3.21 13.08 -7.95
C SER A 62 1.97 13.96 -7.68
N GLY A 63 1.46 13.94 -6.46
CA GLY A 63 0.37 14.80 -6.00
C GLY A 63 0.85 15.97 -5.13
N THR A 64 -0.04 16.49 -4.29
CA THR A 64 0.32 17.53 -3.31
C THR A 64 0.65 16.91 -1.95
N MET A 65 1.67 17.42 -1.29
CA MET A 65 2.08 16.96 0.04
C MET A 65 2.18 18.16 0.99
N GLU A 66 1.42 18.11 2.09
CA GLU A 66 1.50 19.14 3.12
C GLU A 66 2.92 19.21 3.70
N LYS A 67 3.29 20.43 4.13
CA LYS A 67 4.58 20.65 4.78
C LYS A 67 4.63 19.78 6.07
N HIS A 68 5.74 19.05 6.25
CA HIS A 68 5.95 18.12 7.37
C HIS A 68 5.05 16.84 7.40
N ALA A 69 4.25 16.57 6.38
CA ALA A 69 3.46 15.33 6.31
C ALA A 69 4.31 14.06 6.24
N MET A 70 5.55 14.18 5.80
CA MET A 70 6.49 13.05 5.72
C MET A 70 7.86 13.46 6.27
N PRO A 71 8.51 12.65 7.13
CA PRO A 71 9.87 12.90 7.59
C PRO A 71 10.85 13.00 6.42
N PHE A 72 11.84 13.91 6.54
CA PHE A 72 12.82 14.18 5.48
C PHE A 72 13.53 12.92 4.98
N LEU A 73 13.99 12.09 5.89
CA LEU A 73 14.71 10.86 5.55
C LEU A 73 13.82 9.86 4.77
N HIS A 74 12.55 9.76 5.12
CA HIS A 74 11.59 8.92 4.38
C HIS A 74 11.33 9.49 2.99
N ARG A 75 11.14 10.81 2.89
CA ARG A 75 10.78 11.49 1.65
C ARG A 75 11.88 11.41 0.59
N TYR A 76 13.13 11.64 0.98
CA TYR A 76 14.22 11.84 0.03
C TYR A 76 15.18 10.65 -0.09
N LEU A 77 15.15 9.71 0.86
CA LEU A 77 16.05 8.55 0.84
C LEU A 77 15.28 7.22 0.95
N GLY A 78 14.59 6.98 2.07
CA GLY A 78 14.04 5.65 2.37
C GLY A 78 13.07 5.15 1.30
N ILE A 79 11.99 5.89 1.06
CA ILE A 79 10.96 5.49 0.09
C ILE A 79 11.50 5.49 -1.35
N PRO A 80 12.21 6.51 -1.84
CA PRO A 80 12.75 6.50 -3.19
C PRO A 80 13.71 5.32 -3.45
N VAL A 81 14.62 5.02 -2.51
CA VAL A 81 15.58 3.92 -2.66
C VAL A 81 14.87 2.57 -2.67
N LEU A 82 14.00 2.30 -1.69
CA LEU A 82 13.26 1.03 -1.62
C LEU A 82 12.34 0.85 -2.82
N SER A 83 11.66 1.91 -3.27
CA SER A 83 10.82 1.87 -4.47
C SER A 83 11.63 1.63 -5.74
N TYR A 84 12.82 2.23 -5.86
CA TYR A 84 13.73 1.99 -6.98
C TYR A 84 14.16 0.51 -7.04
N LEU A 85 14.59 -0.06 -5.91
CA LEU A 85 14.98 -1.47 -5.82
C LEU A 85 13.79 -2.38 -6.12
N GLY A 86 12.62 -2.06 -5.61
CA GLY A 86 11.38 -2.81 -5.88
C GLY A 86 11.00 -2.77 -7.36
N ARG A 87 11.06 -1.60 -8.02
CA ARG A 87 10.82 -1.49 -9.47
C ARG A 87 11.75 -2.39 -10.29
N LYS A 88 13.04 -2.37 -9.96
CA LYS A 88 14.03 -3.22 -10.63
C LYS A 88 13.79 -4.70 -10.40
N ARG A 89 13.40 -5.07 -9.17
CA ARG A 89 13.23 -6.47 -8.76
C ARG A 89 11.95 -7.10 -9.31
N PHE A 90 10.85 -6.33 -9.34
CA PHE A 90 9.51 -6.83 -9.71
C PHE A 90 9.06 -6.35 -11.10
N HIS A 91 9.95 -5.69 -11.87
CA HIS A 91 9.67 -5.21 -13.22
C HIS A 91 8.39 -4.37 -13.32
N THR A 92 8.17 -3.47 -12.34
CA THR A 92 6.99 -2.61 -12.28
C THR A 92 7.37 -1.14 -12.41
N PHE A 93 6.39 -0.29 -12.75
CA PHE A 93 6.59 1.15 -12.90
C PHE A 93 6.17 1.97 -11.68
N ILE A 94 5.70 1.33 -10.60
CA ILE A 94 5.20 2.03 -9.40
C ILE A 94 6.33 2.80 -8.72
N TYR A 95 6.12 4.10 -8.47
CA TYR A 95 7.10 4.98 -7.83
C TYR A 95 6.95 5.07 -6.31
N ASP A 96 5.71 4.91 -5.79
CA ASP A 96 5.47 4.96 -4.35
C ASP A 96 5.01 3.60 -3.79
N PHE A 97 5.99 2.73 -3.51
CA PHE A 97 5.74 1.39 -2.96
C PHE A 97 5.09 1.40 -1.57
N HIS A 98 5.18 2.51 -0.86
CA HIS A 98 4.77 2.60 0.54
C HIS A 98 3.53 3.46 0.76
N CYS A 99 2.86 3.88 -0.32
CA CYS A 99 1.57 4.54 -0.19
C CYS A 99 0.52 3.57 0.38
N GLY A 100 -0.17 3.98 1.44
CA GLY A 100 -1.22 3.19 2.09
C GLY A 100 -2.57 3.26 1.36
N LEU A 101 -2.80 4.29 0.53
CA LEU A 101 -4.03 4.41 -0.24
C LEU A 101 -3.96 3.54 -1.49
N ARG A 102 -4.76 2.48 -1.53
CA ARG A 102 -4.78 1.49 -2.60
C ARG A 102 -6.20 1.04 -2.91
N GLY A 103 -6.45 0.76 -4.19
CA GLY A 103 -7.69 0.14 -4.66
C GLY A 103 -7.38 -1.14 -5.43
N PHE A 104 -8.23 -2.13 -5.30
CA PHE A 104 -8.09 -3.38 -6.05
C PHE A 104 -9.44 -4.07 -6.26
N THR A 105 -9.50 -4.96 -7.24
CA THR A 105 -10.65 -5.83 -7.39
C THR A 105 -10.63 -6.92 -6.32
N ALA A 106 -11.79 -7.28 -5.79
CA ALA A 106 -11.87 -8.34 -4.78
C ALA A 106 -11.36 -9.69 -5.29
N THR A 107 -11.52 -9.93 -6.60
CA THR A 107 -11.07 -11.16 -7.25
C THR A 107 -9.55 -11.23 -7.31
N SER A 108 -8.91 -10.18 -7.83
CA SER A 108 -7.45 -10.16 -8.01
C SER A 108 -6.69 -10.17 -6.68
N ILE A 109 -7.11 -9.39 -5.68
CA ILE A 109 -6.42 -9.41 -4.38
C ILE A 109 -6.53 -10.76 -3.67
N ARG A 110 -7.67 -11.44 -3.79
CA ARG A 110 -7.87 -12.76 -3.17
C ARG A 110 -7.17 -13.90 -3.90
N SER A 111 -6.79 -13.72 -5.16
CA SER A 111 -5.97 -14.70 -5.88
C SER A 111 -4.49 -14.63 -5.49
N LEU A 112 -4.06 -13.54 -4.83
CA LEU A 112 -2.68 -13.40 -4.34
C LEU A 112 -2.51 -14.16 -3.02
N ASN A 113 -1.45 -14.94 -2.92
CA ASN A 113 -1.08 -15.65 -1.70
C ASN A 113 -0.19 -14.75 -0.81
N LEU A 114 -0.78 -13.69 -0.22
CA LEU A 114 -0.07 -12.75 0.64
C LEU A 114 0.13 -13.35 2.04
N GLN A 115 1.37 -13.34 2.54
CA GLN A 115 1.76 -14.00 3.79
C GLN A 115 2.47 -13.09 4.79
N CYS A 116 2.94 -11.93 4.35
CA CYS A 116 3.63 -11.00 5.24
C CYS A 116 2.68 -10.44 6.30
N THR A 117 3.12 -10.42 7.54
CA THR A 117 2.30 -9.97 8.68
C THR A 117 2.62 -8.56 9.14
N GLY A 118 3.79 -8.03 8.75
CA GLY A 118 4.28 -6.70 9.11
C GLY A 118 4.11 -5.67 7.99
N MET A 119 4.87 -4.57 8.08
CA MET A 119 4.80 -3.45 7.12
C MET A 119 5.25 -3.85 5.71
N GLU A 120 6.09 -4.89 5.58
CA GLU A 120 6.52 -5.45 4.30
C GLU A 120 5.37 -6.01 3.44
N PHE A 121 4.19 -6.22 4.04
CA PHE A 121 2.94 -6.55 3.33
C PHE A 121 2.63 -5.56 2.20
N ALA A 122 2.96 -4.28 2.39
CA ALA A 122 2.79 -3.26 1.36
C ALA A 122 3.62 -3.55 0.10
N THR A 123 4.85 -4.01 0.28
CA THR A 123 5.75 -4.41 -0.82
C THR A 123 5.34 -5.75 -1.42
N GLU A 124 4.94 -6.72 -0.59
CA GLU A 124 4.45 -8.02 -1.04
C GLU A 124 3.23 -7.90 -1.95
N MET A 125 2.29 -7.03 -1.60
CA MET A 125 1.10 -6.76 -2.41
C MET A 125 1.49 -6.26 -3.82
N ILE A 126 2.40 -5.29 -3.92
CA ILE A 126 2.87 -4.78 -5.22
C ILE A 126 3.56 -5.90 -6.01
N ALA A 127 4.44 -6.66 -5.36
CA ALA A 127 5.13 -7.78 -5.98
C ALA A 127 4.15 -8.84 -6.50
N GLY A 128 3.12 -9.17 -5.72
CA GLY A 128 2.08 -10.11 -6.11
C GLY A 128 1.32 -9.66 -7.37
N PHE A 129 0.88 -8.41 -7.40
CA PHE A 129 0.20 -7.87 -8.58
C PHE A 129 1.11 -7.78 -9.80
N ALA A 130 2.36 -7.35 -9.63
CA ALA A 130 3.32 -7.24 -10.73
C ALA A 130 3.66 -8.61 -11.34
N ASN A 131 3.89 -9.62 -10.51
CA ASN A 131 4.24 -10.97 -10.98
C ASN A 131 3.02 -11.73 -11.57
N GLY A 132 1.82 -11.43 -11.10
CA GLY A 132 0.58 -12.02 -11.60
C GLY A 132 0.10 -11.42 -12.94
N ASN A 133 0.90 -10.59 -13.58
CA ASN A 133 0.58 -9.90 -14.83
C ASN A 133 -0.76 -9.13 -14.78
N HIS A 134 -1.09 -8.57 -13.61
CA HIS A 134 -2.28 -7.76 -13.42
C HIS A 134 -2.12 -6.36 -14.02
N LYS A 135 -3.25 -5.76 -14.40
CA LYS A 135 -3.27 -4.36 -14.85
C LYS A 135 -3.16 -3.41 -13.66
N ILE A 136 -2.05 -2.67 -13.61
CA ILE A 136 -1.73 -1.76 -12.50
C ILE A 136 -1.82 -0.31 -12.97
N LYS A 137 -2.31 0.59 -12.10
CA LYS A 137 -2.33 2.04 -12.32
C LYS A 137 -1.80 2.75 -11.08
N GLU A 138 -0.97 3.76 -11.26
CA GLU A 138 -0.54 4.66 -10.19
C GLU A 138 -1.22 6.02 -10.38
N LEU A 139 -1.78 6.59 -9.31
CA LEU A 139 -2.52 7.85 -9.35
C LEU A 139 -1.92 8.88 -8.40
N PRO A 140 -1.81 10.15 -8.81
CA PRO A 140 -1.41 11.22 -7.90
C PRO A 140 -2.44 11.37 -6.79
N ILE A 141 -1.97 11.56 -5.56
CA ILE A 141 -2.83 11.79 -4.40
C ILE A 141 -2.34 12.96 -3.55
N ASN A 142 -3.27 13.57 -2.82
CA ASN A 142 -2.95 14.56 -1.81
C ASN A 142 -2.60 13.85 -0.50
N PHE A 143 -1.48 14.24 0.12
CA PHE A 143 -1.01 13.66 1.36
C PHE A 143 -0.90 14.72 2.45
N ARG A 144 -1.63 14.53 3.54
CA ARG A 144 -1.77 15.47 4.66
C ARG A 144 -0.96 15.01 5.86
N CYS A 145 -0.78 15.91 6.82
CA CYS A 145 -0.20 15.55 8.11
C CYS A 145 -1.10 14.60 8.89
N ASP A 146 -0.50 13.58 9.49
CA ASP A 146 -1.16 12.70 10.45
C ASP A 146 -1.68 13.50 11.65
N LYS A 147 -2.96 13.32 11.99
CA LYS A 147 -3.62 13.99 13.13
C LYS A 147 -3.82 13.08 14.35
N ARG A 148 -3.26 11.89 14.35
CA ARG A 148 -3.33 11.01 15.53
C ARG A 148 -2.62 11.63 16.72
N LYS A 149 -3.21 11.47 17.89
CA LYS A 149 -2.54 11.78 19.16
C LYS A 149 -1.66 10.58 19.53
N GLY A 150 -0.35 10.67 19.31
CA GLY A 150 0.60 9.60 19.68
C GLY A 150 1.73 9.42 18.67
N ALA A 151 2.69 8.55 19.02
CA ALA A 151 3.80 8.22 18.16
C ALA A 151 3.37 7.34 16.99
N SER A 152 4.01 7.50 15.84
CA SER A 152 3.81 6.61 14.69
C SER A 152 4.22 5.18 15.08
N HIS A 153 3.42 4.20 14.66
CA HIS A 153 3.75 2.78 14.81
C HIS A 153 4.87 2.31 13.86
N LEU A 154 5.24 3.15 12.91
CA LEU A 154 6.30 2.86 11.95
C LEU A 154 7.68 2.91 12.63
N ARG A 155 8.38 1.79 12.67
CA ARG A 155 9.77 1.69 13.15
C ARG A 155 10.71 1.82 11.97
N THR A 156 11.14 3.05 11.66
CA THR A 156 11.89 3.42 10.45
C THR A 156 12.99 2.44 10.06
N PHE A 157 13.86 2.04 10.99
CA PHE A 157 14.97 1.13 10.68
C PHE A 157 14.53 -0.32 10.53
N SER A 158 13.77 -0.85 11.49
CA SER A 158 13.36 -2.27 11.46
C SER A 158 12.43 -2.57 10.31
N ASP A 159 11.49 -1.66 10.01
CA ASP A 159 10.58 -1.84 8.89
C ASP A 159 11.30 -1.61 7.56
N GLY A 160 12.21 -0.65 7.48
CA GLY A 160 13.07 -0.46 6.31
C GLY A 160 13.91 -1.70 5.97
N VAL A 161 14.51 -2.34 6.98
CA VAL A 161 15.27 -3.59 6.81
C VAL A 161 14.34 -4.74 6.35
N ARG A 162 13.13 -4.84 6.90
CA ARG A 162 12.14 -5.86 6.47
C ARG A 162 11.75 -5.69 5.01
N HIS A 163 11.49 -4.46 4.56
CA HIS A 163 11.20 -4.17 3.15
C HIS A 163 12.39 -4.52 2.27
N LEU A 164 13.60 -4.12 2.65
CA LEU A 164 14.81 -4.44 1.91
C LEU A 164 15.03 -5.96 1.83
N TYR A 165 14.92 -6.67 2.97
CA TYR A 165 15.03 -8.13 3.01
C TYR A 165 13.99 -8.79 2.08
N PHE A 166 12.74 -8.31 2.10
CA PHE A 166 11.71 -8.82 1.21
C PHE A 166 12.10 -8.63 -0.27
N ILE A 167 12.55 -7.44 -0.63
CA ILE A 167 12.90 -7.13 -2.02
C ILE A 167 14.08 -7.98 -2.51
N VAL A 168 15.09 -8.19 -1.65
CA VAL A 168 16.34 -8.85 -2.04
C VAL A 168 16.26 -10.37 -1.93
N CYS A 169 15.70 -10.88 -0.81
CA CYS A 169 15.86 -12.28 -0.41
C CYS A 169 14.62 -13.14 -0.68
N LYS A 170 13.41 -12.56 -0.66
CA LYS A 170 12.22 -13.39 -0.85
C LYS A 170 12.08 -13.77 -2.32
N LYS A 171 12.15 -15.07 -2.60
CA LYS A 171 11.80 -15.59 -3.94
C LYS A 171 10.36 -15.15 -4.23
N THR A 172 10.15 -14.53 -5.37
CA THR A 172 8.81 -14.21 -5.87
C THR A 172 7.98 -15.48 -5.85
N LEU A 173 6.88 -15.45 -5.13
CA LEU A 173 5.90 -16.52 -5.15
C LEU A 173 5.39 -16.67 -6.58
N ASN A 174 5.75 -17.75 -7.23
CA ASN A 174 5.10 -18.22 -8.47
C ASN A 174 3.74 -18.80 -8.11
#